data_9fba2152b9a3bbfc25a312df666fda65
#
_entry.id   9fba2152b9a3bbfc25a312df666fda65
#
_cell.length_a   1.000
_cell.length_b   1.000
_cell.length_c   1.000
_cell.angle_alpha   90.00
_cell.angle_beta   90.00
_cell.angle_gamma   90.00
#
_symmetry.space_group_name_H-M   'P 1'
#
loop_
_entity.id
_entity.type
_entity.pdbx_description
1 polymer ?
#
loop_
_entity_poly.entity_id
_entity_poly.type
_entity_poly.pdbx_seq_one_letter_code
_entity_poly.pdbx_strand_id
1 'polypeptide(L)'
;MNVKLSLFASRHHKNKLLRLLIKPLWNKYVRYNKNCSIRNLHQNGAEALHILHQAFSEAGITYWLEFGTLLGAIREHDFIPTDDDIDIGVFYSDCKKVQETLLKAGFRLKREIRVEDGTKGFEQTYMFRKIPIDIFFNHKTESDELFFHSFTFINDGKHPKNACIVEKITIPFTGVMEYPFKNKVLSVPTDYKAHLLAHYGPDYMIPDPTFDYTQVAKNIHYYPITERVGIYRQF
;
A
#
# COMPACT_ATOMS: atom_id res chain seq x y z
N MET A 1 22.05 1.52 7.65
CA MET A 1 22.09 2.28 8.83
C MET A 1 21.50 1.62 10.07
N ASN A 2 21.87 2.03 11.15
CA ASN A 2 22.00 1.52 12.52
C ASN A 2 20.88 0.64 13.07
N VAL A 3 20.89 -0.62 12.64
CA VAL A 3 20.33 -1.79 13.37
C VAL A 3 20.65 -1.70 14.89
N LYS A 4 21.78 -1.06 15.24
CA LYS A 4 22.19 -0.84 16.63
C LYS A 4 21.23 0.07 17.43
N LEU A 5 20.61 1.10 16.82
CA LEU A 5 19.69 2.01 17.53
C LEU A 5 18.31 1.34 17.74
N SER A 6 17.81 0.59 16.77
CA SER A 6 16.56 -0.15 16.91
C SER A 6 16.68 -1.29 17.91
N LEU A 7 17.81 -2.00 17.91
CA LEU A 7 18.13 -3.05 18.91
C LEU A 7 18.33 -2.45 20.31
N PHE A 8 18.93 -1.26 20.41
CA PHE A 8 19.09 -0.57 21.69
C PHE A 8 17.75 -0.10 22.26
N ALA A 9 16.88 0.49 21.42
CA ALA A 9 15.54 0.89 21.82
C ALA A 9 14.67 -0.30 22.24
N SER A 10 14.75 -1.45 21.54
CA SER A 10 14.02 -2.67 21.89
C SER A 10 14.52 -3.34 23.17
N ARG A 11 15.84 -3.30 23.46
CA ARG A 11 16.43 -3.84 24.70
C ARG A 11 16.09 -3.04 25.95
N HIS A 12 15.88 -1.73 25.83
CA HIS A 12 15.70 -0.83 26.97
C HIS A 12 14.28 -0.25 27.11
N HIS A 13 13.30 -0.80 26.40
CA HIS A 13 11.94 -0.30 26.40
C HIS A 13 11.25 -0.37 27.79
N LYS A 14 11.75 -1.18 28.71
CA LYS A 14 11.25 -1.31 30.09
C LYS A 14 11.74 -0.19 31.04
N ASN A 15 12.78 0.56 30.67
CA ASN A 15 13.29 1.64 31.51
C ASN A 15 12.60 2.98 31.15
N LYS A 16 11.69 3.42 32.01
CA LYS A 16 10.81 4.60 31.80
C LYS A 16 11.61 5.91 31.59
N LEU A 17 12.73 6.09 32.29
CA LEU A 17 13.62 7.26 32.17
C LEU A 17 14.38 7.27 30.83
N LEU A 18 14.94 6.12 30.45
CA LEU A 18 15.68 5.99 29.20
C LEU A 18 14.76 6.17 27.98
N ARG A 19 13.50 5.72 28.09
CA ARG A 19 12.46 5.93 27.08
C ARG A 19 12.14 7.41 26.89
N LEU A 20 12.08 8.21 27.96
CA LEU A 20 11.84 9.66 27.87
C LEU A 20 12.96 10.40 27.13
N LEU A 21 14.20 9.99 27.32
CA LEU A 21 15.37 10.56 26.65
C LEU A 21 15.50 10.12 25.18
N ILE A 22 15.16 8.87 24.87
CA ILE A 22 15.32 8.29 23.53
C ILE A 22 14.14 8.67 22.60
N LYS A 23 12.92 8.83 23.13
CA LYS A 23 11.71 9.11 22.36
C LYS A 23 11.82 10.36 21.46
N PRO A 24 12.36 11.52 21.90
CA PRO A 24 12.52 12.68 21.03
C PRO A 24 13.50 12.42 19.87
N LEU A 25 14.62 11.75 20.14
CA LEU A 25 15.62 11.40 19.13
C LEU A 25 15.06 10.38 18.13
N TRP A 26 14.31 9.40 18.64
CA TRP A 26 13.61 8.42 17.81
C TRP A 26 12.56 9.09 16.92
N ASN A 27 11.72 9.97 17.45
CA ASN A 27 10.72 10.70 16.68
C ASN A 27 11.36 11.59 15.61
N LYS A 28 12.48 12.28 15.93
CA LYS A 28 13.24 13.06 14.96
C LYS A 28 13.80 12.17 13.85
N TYR A 29 14.32 11.01 14.17
CA TYR A 29 14.83 10.02 13.23
C TYR A 29 13.73 9.46 12.31
N VAL A 30 12.57 9.07 12.87
CA VAL A 30 11.41 8.60 12.09
C VAL A 30 10.93 9.68 11.12
N ARG A 31 10.78 10.92 11.59
CA ARG A 31 10.40 12.07 10.75
C ARG A 31 11.42 12.32 9.64
N TYR A 32 12.71 12.27 9.95
CA TYR A 32 13.77 12.44 8.94
C TYR A 32 13.68 11.36 7.85
N ASN A 33 13.51 10.09 8.23
CA ASN A 33 13.38 8.99 7.27
C ASN A 33 12.12 9.15 6.41
N LYS A 34 10.96 9.48 7.02
CA LYS A 34 9.74 9.73 6.27
C LYS A 34 9.94 10.85 5.25
N ASN A 35 10.53 11.97 5.63
CA ASN A 35 10.83 13.07 4.71
C ASN A 35 11.79 12.66 3.58
N CYS A 36 12.72 11.74 3.85
CA CYS A 36 13.60 11.19 2.82
C CYS A 36 12.83 10.29 1.84
N SER A 37 11.90 9.45 2.35
CA SER A 37 11.05 8.60 1.52
C SER A 37 10.13 9.43 0.64
N ILE A 38 9.44 10.42 1.20
CA ILE A 38 8.58 11.37 0.46
C ILE A 38 9.39 12.03 -0.68
N ARG A 39 10.56 12.58 -0.36
CA ARG A 39 11.42 13.23 -1.36
C ARG A 39 11.85 12.27 -2.47
N ASN A 40 12.19 11.03 -2.10
CA ASN A 40 12.56 10.00 -3.05
C ASN A 40 11.39 9.62 -3.97
N LEU A 41 10.17 9.51 -3.44
CA LEU A 41 8.97 9.26 -4.24
C LEU A 41 8.76 10.38 -5.27
N HIS A 42 8.77 11.65 -4.83
CA HIS A 42 8.56 12.79 -5.74
C HIS A 42 9.64 12.92 -6.81
N GLN A 43 10.89 12.51 -6.54
CA GLN A 43 12.00 12.56 -7.49
C GLN A 43 12.01 11.38 -8.48
N ASN A 44 11.69 10.18 -8.02
CA ASN A 44 11.91 8.95 -8.78
C ASN A 44 10.64 8.09 -9.00
N GLY A 45 9.51 8.45 -8.36
CA GLY A 45 8.29 7.66 -8.41
C GLY A 45 7.67 7.59 -9.81
N ALA A 46 7.72 8.69 -10.58
CA ALA A 46 7.22 8.70 -11.95
C ALA A 46 8.01 7.76 -12.86
N GLU A 47 9.32 7.60 -12.64
CA GLU A 47 10.14 6.61 -13.35
C GLU A 47 9.77 5.19 -12.93
N ALA A 48 9.58 4.95 -11.62
CA ALA A 48 9.16 3.65 -11.11
C ALA A 48 7.82 3.20 -11.70
N LEU A 49 6.83 4.10 -11.74
CA LEU A 49 5.52 3.87 -12.36
C LEU A 49 5.63 3.60 -13.86
N HIS A 50 6.50 4.32 -14.56
CA HIS A 50 6.70 4.11 -15.99
C HIS A 50 7.29 2.73 -16.30
N ILE A 51 8.31 2.30 -15.55
CA ILE A 51 8.91 0.97 -15.70
C ILE A 51 7.88 -0.12 -15.39
N LEU A 52 7.08 0.05 -14.33
CA LEU A 52 5.99 -0.86 -13.99
C LEU A 52 4.95 -0.92 -15.11
N HIS A 53 4.50 0.24 -15.61
CA HIS A 53 3.55 0.33 -16.72
C HIS A 53 4.04 -0.41 -17.97
N GLN A 54 5.28 -0.19 -18.38
CA GLN A 54 5.88 -0.88 -19.54
C GLN A 54 5.91 -2.39 -19.31
N ALA A 55 6.43 -2.83 -18.16
CA ALA A 55 6.55 -4.25 -17.83
C ALA A 55 5.17 -4.94 -17.81
N PHE A 56 4.16 -4.30 -17.24
CA PHE A 56 2.80 -4.85 -17.19
C PHE A 56 2.13 -4.85 -18.56
N SER A 57 2.31 -3.79 -19.35
CA SER A 57 1.80 -3.71 -20.72
C SER A 57 2.39 -4.80 -21.61
N GLU A 58 3.71 -5.01 -21.58
CA GLU A 58 4.39 -6.06 -22.34
C GLU A 58 3.96 -7.47 -21.90
N ALA A 59 3.68 -7.64 -20.61
CA ALA A 59 3.20 -8.90 -20.08
C ALA A 59 1.68 -9.09 -20.26
N GLY A 60 0.92 -8.10 -20.74
CA GLY A 60 -0.54 -8.15 -20.80
C GLY A 60 -1.18 -8.31 -19.43
N ILE A 61 -0.68 -7.57 -18.41
CA ILE A 61 -1.23 -7.50 -17.07
C ILE A 61 -2.08 -6.24 -16.97
N THR A 62 -3.36 -6.39 -16.64
CA THR A 62 -4.23 -5.27 -16.30
C THR A 62 -3.92 -4.78 -14.91
N TYR A 63 -3.66 -3.46 -14.76
CA TYR A 63 -3.39 -2.82 -13.48
C TYR A 63 -4.07 -1.44 -13.45
N TRP A 64 -4.17 -0.87 -12.27
CA TRP A 64 -4.61 0.51 -12.06
C TRP A 64 -3.92 1.12 -10.85
N LEU A 65 -3.87 2.46 -10.81
CA LEU A 65 -3.45 3.18 -9.61
C LEU A 65 -4.51 3.00 -8.53
N GLU A 66 -4.07 2.82 -7.28
CA GLU A 66 -4.92 2.57 -6.12
C GLU A 66 -4.68 3.63 -5.04
N PHE A 67 -5.56 3.76 -4.07
CA PHE A 67 -5.43 4.57 -2.87
C PHE A 67 -4.83 5.97 -3.07
N GLY A 68 -3.77 6.31 -2.30
CA GLY A 68 -3.09 7.60 -2.33
C GLY A 68 -2.50 7.93 -3.69
N THR A 69 -2.00 6.93 -4.41
CA THR A 69 -1.46 7.12 -5.76
C THR A 69 -2.55 7.50 -6.76
N LEU A 70 -3.73 6.87 -6.70
CA LEU A 70 -4.89 7.26 -7.52
C LEU A 70 -5.39 8.66 -7.13
N LEU A 71 -5.57 8.92 -5.84
CA LEU A 71 -6.04 10.22 -5.36
C LEU A 71 -5.11 11.35 -5.78
N GLY A 72 -3.80 11.15 -5.67
CA GLY A 72 -2.79 12.11 -6.12
C GLY A 72 -2.85 12.36 -7.62
N ALA A 73 -3.01 11.31 -8.43
CA ALA A 73 -3.16 11.44 -9.88
C ALA A 73 -4.37 12.30 -10.28
N ILE A 74 -5.51 12.11 -9.60
CA ILE A 74 -6.76 12.81 -9.90
C ILE A 74 -6.78 14.24 -9.34
N ARG A 75 -6.34 14.43 -8.09
CA ARG A 75 -6.46 15.68 -7.36
C ARG A 75 -5.29 16.63 -7.58
N GLU A 76 -4.06 16.08 -7.51
CA GLU A 76 -2.82 16.87 -7.54
C GLU A 76 -2.15 16.85 -8.93
N HIS A 77 -2.55 15.92 -9.82
CA HIS A 77 -1.81 15.56 -11.05
C HIS A 77 -0.36 15.18 -10.79
N ASP A 78 -0.07 14.78 -9.54
CA ASP A 78 1.20 14.35 -8.99
C ASP A 78 0.95 13.39 -7.81
N PHE A 79 1.99 12.93 -7.16
CA PHE A 79 1.87 12.26 -5.86
C PHE A 79 1.37 13.24 -4.79
N ILE A 80 0.61 12.74 -3.84
CA ILE A 80 0.21 13.54 -2.66
C ILE A 80 1.48 14.01 -1.92
N PRO A 81 1.56 15.28 -1.47
CA PRO A 81 2.78 15.84 -0.86
C PRO A 81 3.31 15.09 0.37
N THR A 82 2.49 14.27 1.01
CA THR A 82 2.82 13.53 2.23
C THR A 82 3.02 12.04 2.03
N ASP A 83 2.80 11.54 0.81
CA ASP A 83 2.94 10.12 0.49
C ASP A 83 4.39 9.72 0.29
N ASP A 84 4.71 8.48 0.62
CA ASP A 84 6.06 7.92 0.54
C ASP A 84 6.12 6.53 -0.12
N ASP A 85 5.02 6.08 -0.70
CA ASP A 85 4.83 4.81 -1.40
C ASP A 85 3.99 4.95 -2.68
N ILE A 86 3.81 3.84 -3.39
CA ILE A 86 2.99 3.71 -4.59
C ILE A 86 2.04 2.53 -4.38
N ASP A 87 0.76 2.74 -4.65
CA ASP A 87 -0.31 1.76 -4.52
C ASP A 87 -0.82 1.32 -5.88
N ILE A 88 -0.86 0.03 -6.14
CA ILE A 88 -1.25 -0.58 -7.42
C ILE A 88 -2.26 -1.70 -7.19
N GLY A 89 -3.40 -1.62 -7.87
CA GLY A 89 -4.37 -2.69 -7.97
C GLY A 89 -4.09 -3.60 -9.18
N VAL A 90 -4.19 -4.90 -8.98
CA VAL A 90 -4.11 -5.93 -10.03
C VAL A 90 -5.13 -7.03 -9.77
N PHE A 91 -5.44 -7.87 -10.76
CA PHE A 91 -6.27 -9.04 -10.53
C PHE A 91 -5.48 -10.17 -9.84
N TYR A 92 -6.11 -10.84 -8.87
CA TYR A 92 -5.50 -11.99 -8.17
C TYR A 92 -5.16 -13.14 -9.11
N SER A 93 -5.94 -13.33 -10.18
CA SER A 93 -5.65 -14.32 -11.23
C SER A 93 -4.26 -14.19 -11.85
N ASP A 94 -3.71 -12.96 -11.84
CA ASP A 94 -2.40 -12.66 -12.41
C ASP A 94 -1.27 -12.67 -11.37
N CYS A 95 -1.52 -13.05 -10.10
CA CYS A 95 -0.58 -12.88 -8.99
C CYS A 95 0.82 -13.47 -9.28
N LYS A 96 0.91 -14.67 -9.85
CA LYS A 96 2.18 -15.28 -10.22
C LYS A 96 2.88 -14.52 -11.34
N LYS A 97 2.13 -14.13 -12.38
CA LYS A 97 2.63 -13.38 -13.53
C LYS A 97 3.12 -12.00 -13.11
N VAL A 98 2.39 -11.32 -12.20
CA VAL A 98 2.79 -10.04 -11.59
C VAL A 98 4.13 -10.16 -10.88
N GLN A 99 4.30 -11.17 -10.04
CA GLN A 99 5.54 -11.40 -9.31
C GLN A 99 6.72 -11.62 -10.26
N GLU A 100 6.58 -12.52 -11.24
CA GLU A 100 7.63 -12.83 -12.22
C GLU A 100 8.00 -11.57 -13.03
N THR A 101 7.01 -10.80 -13.46
CA THR A 101 7.20 -9.58 -14.25
C THR A 101 7.92 -8.49 -13.48
N LEU A 102 7.50 -8.22 -12.24
CA LEU A 102 8.13 -7.20 -11.40
C LEU A 102 9.58 -7.56 -11.05
N LEU A 103 9.86 -8.81 -10.70
CA LEU A 103 11.23 -9.27 -10.43
C LEU A 103 12.13 -9.13 -11.68
N LYS A 104 11.61 -9.49 -12.86
CA LYS A 104 12.32 -9.34 -14.14
C LYS A 104 12.57 -7.86 -14.51
N ALA A 105 11.65 -6.98 -14.16
CA ALA A 105 11.79 -5.53 -14.37
C ALA A 105 12.68 -4.83 -13.32
N GLY A 106 13.30 -5.58 -12.39
CA GLY A 106 14.26 -5.06 -11.42
C GLY A 106 13.65 -4.59 -10.09
N PHE A 107 12.36 -4.84 -9.87
CA PHE A 107 11.74 -4.65 -8.57
C PHE A 107 12.13 -5.81 -7.64
N ARG A 108 12.29 -5.54 -6.34
CA ARG A 108 12.66 -6.55 -5.35
C ARG A 108 11.51 -6.76 -4.37
N LEU A 109 11.04 -7.99 -4.23
CA LEU A 109 10.07 -8.33 -3.20
C LEU A 109 10.67 -8.02 -1.81
N LYS A 110 9.96 -7.24 -1.00
CA LYS A 110 10.37 -6.84 0.34
C LYS A 110 9.58 -7.55 1.41
N ARG A 111 8.27 -7.65 1.19
CA ARG A 111 7.35 -8.29 2.14
C ARG A 111 6.15 -8.87 1.41
N GLU A 112 5.52 -9.82 2.04
CA GLU A 112 4.17 -10.27 1.72
C GLU A 112 3.37 -10.47 2.99
N ILE A 113 2.06 -10.34 2.89
CA ILE A 113 1.12 -10.73 3.92
C ILE A 113 0.10 -11.63 3.26
N ARG A 114 -0.12 -12.82 3.84
CA ARG A 114 -1.09 -13.77 3.30
C ARG A 114 -1.87 -14.47 4.38
N VAL A 115 -3.10 -14.84 4.05
CA VAL A 115 -3.92 -15.77 4.81
C VAL A 115 -3.78 -17.14 4.16
N GLU A 116 -3.30 -18.12 4.90
CA GLU A 116 -3.08 -19.49 4.41
C GLU A 116 -2.26 -19.54 3.10
N ASP A 117 -2.86 -20.00 2.00
CA ASP A 117 -2.26 -20.07 0.67
C ASP A 117 -2.33 -18.74 -0.13
N GLY A 118 -3.01 -17.72 0.41
CA GLY A 118 -3.21 -16.41 -0.20
C GLY A 118 -4.57 -16.21 -0.87
N THR A 119 -5.36 -17.27 -1.09
CA THR A 119 -6.69 -17.15 -1.72
C THR A 119 -7.69 -16.36 -0.88
N LYS A 120 -7.52 -16.38 0.45
CA LYS A 120 -8.35 -15.67 1.44
C LYS A 120 -7.80 -14.32 1.87
N GLY A 121 -6.73 -13.86 1.23
CA GLY A 121 -6.10 -12.57 1.49
C GLY A 121 -4.62 -12.59 1.12
N PHE A 122 -4.21 -11.63 0.29
CA PHE A 122 -2.85 -11.54 -0.21
C PHE A 122 -2.47 -10.11 -0.56
N GLU A 123 -1.30 -9.67 -0.10
CA GLU A 123 -0.70 -8.37 -0.39
C GLU A 123 0.81 -8.54 -0.51
N GLN A 124 1.43 -7.83 -1.42
CA GLN A 124 2.89 -7.81 -1.57
C GLN A 124 3.40 -6.37 -1.67
N THR A 125 4.55 -6.11 -1.06
CA THR A 125 5.30 -4.87 -1.23
C THR A 125 6.61 -5.15 -1.97
N TYR A 126 6.81 -4.43 -3.04
CA TYR A 126 8.08 -4.42 -3.78
C TYR A 126 8.85 -3.13 -3.48
N MET A 127 10.14 -3.16 -3.77
CA MET A 127 11.02 -1.99 -3.68
C MET A 127 11.66 -1.70 -5.02
N PHE A 128 11.56 -0.44 -5.46
CA PHE A 128 12.33 0.08 -6.57
C PHE A 128 13.07 1.36 -6.12
N ARG A 129 14.41 1.38 -6.17
CA ARG A 129 15.24 2.52 -5.71
C ARG A 129 14.82 3.10 -4.35
N LYS A 130 14.48 2.25 -3.39
CA LYS A 130 13.97 2.59 -2.05
C LYS A 130 12.55 3.16 -2.01
N ILE A 131 11.79 3.11 -3.10
CA ILE A 131 10.36 3.43 -3.14
C ILE A 131 9.60 2.14 -2.87
N PRO A 132 8.73 2.07 -1.85
CA PRO A 132 7.80 0.96 -1.68
C PRO A 132 6.73 1.01 -2.77
N ILE A 133 6.39 -0.15 -3.32
CA ILE A 133 5.26 -0.33 -4.24
C ILE A 133 4.40 -1.44 -3.67
N ASP A 134 3.22 -1.08 -3.19
CA ASP A 134 2.26 -2.01 -2.61
C ASP A 134 1.32 -2.52 -3.71
N ILE A 135 1.19 -3.84 -3.80
CA ILE A 135 0.38 -4.54 -4.80
C ILE A 135 -0.82 -5.16 -4.10
N PHE A 136 -2.01 -4.67 -4.45
CA PHE A 136 -3.29 -5.16 -3.95
C PHE A 136 -3.92 -6.10 -4.96
N PHE A 137 -4.10 -7.35 -4.56
CA PHE A 137 -4.62 -8.42 -5.42
C PHE A 137 -6.15 -8.48 -5.30
N ASN A 138 -6.81 -8.10 -6.36
CA ASN A 138 -8.25 -7.91 -6.43
C ASN A 138 -8.96 -9.13 -7.03
N HIS A 139 -10.09 -9.46 -6.46
CA HIS A 139 -11.01 -10.51 -6.92
C HIS A 139 -12.27 -9.87 -7.52
N LYS A 140 -12.72 -10.40 -8.66
CA LYS A 140 -14.01 -10.00 -9.25
C LYS A 140 -15.16 -10.53 -8.42
N THR A 141 -16.22 -9.74 -8.31
CA THR A 141 -17.52 -10.19 -7.81
C THR A 141 -18.45 -10.55 -8.97
N GLU A 142 -19.69 -10.92 -8.67
CA GLU A 142 -20.73 -11.11 -9.69
C GLU A 142 -21.37 -9.79 -10.16
N SER A 143 -21.05 -8.69 -9.47
CA SER A 143 -21.45 -7.31 -9.80
C SER A 143 -20.27 -6.52 -10.37
N ASP A 144 -20.52 -5.25 -10.75
CA ASP A 144 -19.47 -4.30 -11.19
C ASP A 144 -18.64 -3.79 -9.99
N GLU A 145 -18.12 -4.75 -9.20
CA GLU A 145 -17.30 -4.50 -8.04
C GLU A 145 -16.11 -5.45 -8.00
N LEU A 146 -15.04 -4.99 -7.35
CA LEU A 146 -13.93 -5.82 -6.92
C LEU A 146 -13.87 -5.85 -5.40
N PHE A 147 -13.20 -6.85 -4.86
CA PHE A 147 -12.72 -6.81 -3.49
C PHE A 147 -11.26 -7.24 -3.41
N PHE A 148 -10.57 -6.69 -2.45
CA PHE A 148 -9.22 -7.10 -2.08
C PHE A 148 -9.09 -7.13 -0.55
N HIS A 149 -7.94 -7.59 -0.06
CA HIS A 149 -7.67 -7.63 1.37
C HIS A 149 -6.53 -6.67 1.70
N SER A 150 -6.71 -5.93 2.79
CA SER A 150 -5.70 -5.13 3.45
C SER A 150 -5.41 -5.70 4.83
N PHE A 151 -4.29 -5.29 5.44
CA PHE A 151 -3.79 -5.93 6.65
C PHE A 151 -3.25 -4.92 7.66
N THR A 152 -3.75 -5.00 8.89
CA THR A 152 -3.27 -4.20 10.02
C THR A 152 -2.59 -5.08 11.07
N PHE A 153 -1.37 -4.73 11.48
CA PHE A 153 -0.62 -5.49 12.49
C PHE A 153 -1.34 -5.57 13.83
N ILE A 154 -1.42 -6.79 14.39
CA ILE A 154 -1.93 -7.02 15.74
C ILE A 154 -0.81 -6.69 16.73
N ASN A 155 -1.08 -5.78 17.68
CA ASN A 155 -0.11 -5.37 18.68
C ASN A 155 -0.70 -5.44 20.10
N ASP A 156 -1.26 -6.60 20.45
CA ASP A 156 -1.93 -6.85 21.73
C ASP A 156 -1.09 -7.65 22.74
N GLY A 157 0.12 -8.05 22.34
CA GLY A 157 1.03 -8.87 23.17
C GLY A 157 0.62 -10.33 23.35
N LYS A 158 -0.50 -10.77 22.75
CA LYS A 158 -1.04 -12.14 22.82
C LYS A 158 -0.79 -12.92 21.54
N HIS A 159 -0.90 -12.24 20.39
CA HIS A 159 -0.68 -12.84 19.07
C HIS A 159 0.79 -12.75 18.64
N PRO A 160 1.24 -13.60 17.70
CA PRO A 160 2.57 -13.49 17.09
C PRO A 160 2.80 -12.08 16.51
N LYS A 161 4.02 -11.57 16.61
CA LYS A 161 4.38 -10.21 16.15
C LYS A 161 4.19 -9.98 14.63
N ASN A 162 4.07 -11.05 13.87
CA ASN A 162 3.82 -11.04 12.43
C ASN A 162 2.37 -11.37 12.08
N ALA A 163 1.47 -11.41 13.06
CA ALA A 163 0.04 -11.61 12.83
C ALA A 163 -0.64 -10.28 12.48
N CYS A 164 -1.57 -10.32 11.52
CA CYS A 164 -2.32 -9.17 11.05
C CYS A 164 -3.83 -9.44 11.08
N ILE A 165 -4.61 -8.42 11.43
CA ILE A 165 -6.05 -8.36 11.19
C ILE A 165 -6.23 -8.32 9.67
N VAL A 166 -7.27 -8.99 9.18
CA VAL A 166 -7.63 -9.03 7.77
C VAL A 166 -8.85 -8.16 7.54
N GLU A 167 -8.73 -7.23 6.63
CA GLU A 167 -9.78 -6.32 6.19
C GLU A 167 -10.14 -6.66 4.75
N LYS A 168 -11.42 -6.86 4.45
CA LYS A 168 -11.93 -6.98 3.07
C LYS A 168 -12.46 -5.62 2.65
N ILE A 169 -11.90 -5.06 1.60
CA ILE A 169 -12.32 -3.79 1.01
C ILE A 169 -13.03 -4.08 -0.30
N THR A 170 -14.25 -3.58 -0.47
CA THR A 170 -15.05 -3.71 -1.70
C THR A 170 -15.13 -2.36 -2.39
N ILE A 171 -14.89 -2.33 -3.70
CA ILE A 171 -14.81 -1.11 -4.50
C ILE A 171 -15.59 -1.25 -5.81
N PRO A 172 -16.25 -0.18 -6.30
CA PRO A 172 -16.80 -0.13 -7.65
C PRO A 172 -15.69 -0.28 -8.68
N PHE A 173 -15.92 -1.06 -9.74
CA PHE A 173 -14.95 -1.25 -10.80
C PHE A 173 -15.60 -1.77 -12.08
N THR A 174 -15.59 -0.97 -13.12
CA THR A 174 -16.13 -1.32 -14.44
C THR A 174 -15.06 -1.55 -15.50
N GLY A 175 -13.80 -1.29 -15.17
CA GLY A 175 -12.66 -1.45 -16.07
C GLY A 175 -11.56 -0.45 -15.80
N VAL A 176 -10.61 -0.35 -16.71
CA VAL A 176 -9.50 0.61 -16.66
C VAL A 176 -9.52 1.55 -17.85
N MET A 177 -9.01 2.75 -17.66
CA MET A 177 -8.78 3.73 -18.71
C MET A 177 -7.39 4.35 -18.57
N GLU A 178 -6.90 4.91 -19.65
CA GLU A 178 -5.67 5.70 -19.64
C GLU A 178 -5.92 7.08 -19.03
N TYR A 179 -5.00 7.52 -18.18
CA TYR A 179 -5.07 8.82 -17.51
C TYR A 179 -3.70 9.49 -17.48
N PRO A 180 -3.62 10.81 -17.78
CA PRO A 180 -2.36 11.54 -17.75
C PRO A 180 -1.88 11.71 -16.31
N PHE A 181 -0.60 11.36 -16.07
CA PHE A 181 0.08 11.54 -14.81
C PHE A 181 1.48 12.09 -15.04
N LYS A 182 1.73 13.35 -14.63
CA LYS A 182 2.96 14.07 -14.97
C LYS A 182 3.13 14.07 -16.50
N ASN A 183 4.25 13.57 -17.02
CA ASN A 183 4.56 13.48 -18.43
C ASN A 183 4.34 12.06 -19.00
N LYS A 184 3.49 11.25 -18.35
CA LYS A 184 3.21 9.86 -18.70
C LYS A 184 1.72 9.61 -18.76
N VAL A 185 1.36 8.46 -19.31
CA VAL A 185 0.00 7.93 -19.28
C VAL A 185 0.02 6.64 -18.46
N LEU A 186 -0.91 6.52 -17.53
CA LEU A 186 -1.02 5.36 -16.62
C LEU A 186 -2.47 4.88 -16.60
N SER A 187 -2.69 3.66 -16.10
CA SER A 187 -4.03 3.10 -15.97
C SER A 187 -4.68 3.49 -14.66
N VAL A 188 -5.93 3.95 -14.74
CA VAL A 188 -6.80 4.21 -13.57
C VAL A 188 -8.13 3.47 -13.75
N PRO A 189 -8.92 3.24 -12.68
CA PRO A 189 -10.29 2.73 -12.84
C PRO A 189 -11.12 3.65 -13.72
N THR A 190 -11.93 3.09 -14.62
CA THR A 190 -12.82 3.88 -15.51
C THR A 190 -13.78 4.74 -14.68
N ASP A 191 -14.26 4.21 -13.59
CA ASP A 191 -15.15 4.86 -12.63
C ASP A 191 -14.42 5.42 -11.41
N TYR A 192 -13.20 5.94 -11.61
CA TYR A 192 -12.33 6.44 -10.53
C TYR A 192 -13.02 7.38 -9.53
N LYS A 193 -14.06 8.11 -9.94
CA LYS A 193 -14.81 8.98 -9.03
C LYS A 193 -15.59 8.16 -7.98
N ALA A 194 -16.29 7.12 -8.42
CA ALA A 194 -17.00 6.22 -7.52
C ALA A 194 -16.03 5.41 -6.63
N HIS A 195 -14.90 5.01 -7.20
CA HIS A 195 -13.81 4.32 -6.52
C HIS A 195 -13.21 5.18 -5.39
N LEU A 196 -12.84 6.44 -5.69
CA LEU A 196 -12.32 7.39 -4.69
C LEU A 196 -13.38 7.77 -3.65
N LEU A 197 -14.64 7.93 -4.05
CA LEU A 197 -15.74 8.18 -3.13
C LEU A 197 -15.90 7.03 -2.11
N ALA A 198 -15.75 5.78 -2.55
CA ALA A 198 -15.82 4.61 -1.67
C ALA A 198 -14.70 4.58 -0.63
N HIS A 199 -13.47 4.99 -1.00
CA HIS A 199 -12.33 5.03 -0.09
C HIS A 199 -12.30 6.24 0.82
N TYR A 200 -12.59 7.43 0.28
CA TYR A 200 -12.29 8.70 0.94
C TYR A 200 -13.53 9.53 1.30
N GLY A 201 -14.73 9.10 0.85
CA GLY A 201 -15.95 9.88 1.06
C GLY A 201 -16.09 11.06 0.08
N PRO A 202 -17.16 11.88 0.24
CA PRO A 202 -17.53 12.90 -0.75
C PRO A 202 -16.52 14.03 -0.90
N ASP A 203 -15.75 14.31 0.14
CA ASP A 203 -14.82 15.43 0.21
C ASP A 203 -13.39 15.07 -0.23
N TYR A 204 -13.19 13.95 -0.95
CA TYR A 204 -11.87 13.45 -1.32
C TYR A 204 -11.01 14.44 -2.12
N MET A 205 -11.64 15.41 -2.81
CA MET A 205 -10.94 16.48 -3.51
C MET A 205 -10.37 17.57 -2.59
N ILE A 206 -10.76 17.59 -1.30
CA ILE A 206 -10.30 18.58 -0.32
C ILE A 206 -9.21 17.90 0.53
N PRO A 207 -7.96 18.40 0.53
CA PRO A 207 -6.92 17.84 1.37
C PRO A 207 -7.25 17.94 2.86
N ASP A 208 -7.31 16.81 3.54
CA ASP A 208 -7.53 16.73 4.99
C ASP A 208 -6.33 16.04 5.65
N PRO A 209 -5.48 16.79 6.40
CA PRO A 209 -4.33 16.21 7.10
C PRO A 209 -4.72 15.33 8.29
N THR A 210 -6.00 15.33 8.69
CA THR A 210 -6.54 14.52 9.79
C THR A 210 -7.32 13.32 9.31
N PHE A 211 -7.36 13.09 7.98
CA PHE A 211 -8.11 12.00 7.37
C PHE A 211 -7.71 10.64 7.97
N ASP A 212 -8.71 9.89 8.40
CA ASP A 212 -8.60 8.52 8.89
C ASP A 212 -9.59 7.64 8.13
N TYR A 213 -9.08 6.82 7.21
CA TYR A 213 -9.90 5.96 6.36
C TYR A 213 -10.78 4.99 7.19
N THR A 214 -10.33 4.58 8.36
CA THR A 214 -11.08 3.64 9.23
C THR A 214 -12.39 4.23 9.77
N GLN A 215 -12.51 5.56 9.79
CA GLN A 215 -13.70 6.27 10.24
C GLN A 215 -14.63 6.64 9.09
N VAL A 216 -14.10 6.80 7.89
CA VAL A 216 -14.84 7.31 6.73
C VAL A 216 -15.29 6.18 5.80
N ALA A 217 -14.44 5.20 5.57
CA ALA A 217 -14.70 4.12 4.63
C ALA A 217 -15.80 3.17 5.13
N LYS A 218 -16.91 3.10 4.39
CA LYS A 218 -18.05 2.21 4.65
C LYS A 218 -17.95 0.87 3.93
N ASN A 219 -16.95 0.71 3.09
CA ASN A 219 -16.71 -0.43 2.22
C ASN A 219 -15.74 -1.46 2.82
N ILE A 220 -15.44 -1.34 4.13
CA ILE A 220 -14.50 -2.22 4.84
C ILE A 220 -15.27 -3.21 5.71
N HIS A 221 -14.95 -4.50 5.56
CA HIS A 221 -15.39 -5.57 6.43
C HIS A 221 -14.18 -6.15 7.17
N TYR A 222 -14.20 -6.11 8.51
CA TYR A 222 -13.17 -6.68 9.37
C TYR A 222 -13.48 -8.13 9.70
N TYR A 223 -12.56 -9.04 9.38
CA TYR A 223 -12.69 -10.44 9.79
C TYR A 223 -12.30 -10.62 11.26
N PRO A 224 -13.08 -11.38 12.05
CA PRO A 224 -12.64 -11.79 13.37
C PRO A 224 -11.31 -12.55 13.31
N ILE A 225 -10.41 -12.30 14.26
CA ILE A 225 -9.09 -12.97 14.32
C ILE A 225 -9.25 -14.50 14.44
N THR A 226 -10.34 -14.97 15.06
CA THR A 226 -10.67 -16.39 15.17
C THR A 226 -11.08 -17.03 13.84
N GLU A 227 -11.49 -16.22 12.86
CA GLU A 227 -11.87 -16.67 11.53
C GLU A 227 -10.70 -16.58 10.55
N ARG A 228 -9.95 -15.45 10.61
CA ARG A 228 -8.93 -15.17 9.60
C ARG A 228 -7.80 -14.31 10.18
N VAL A 229 -6.56 -14.78 9.98
CA VAL A 229 -5.34 -14.07 10.40
C VAL A 229 -4.37 -14.01 9.24
N GLY A 230 -3.90 -12.82 8.91
CA GLY A 230 -2.81 -12.60 7.96
C GLY A 230 -1.46 -12.85 8.62
N ILE A 231 -0.53 -13.44 7.88
CA ILE A 231 0.84 -13.68 8.33
C ILE A 231 1.82 -12.88 7.47
N TYR A 232 2.50 -11.95 8.11
CA TYR A 232 3.56 -11.14 7.52
C TYR A 232 4.86 -11.93 7.37
N ARG A 233 5.49 -11.81 6.20
CA ARG A 233 6.84 -12.33 5.89
C ARG A 233 7.68 -11.25 5.24
N GLN A 234 8.95 -11.19 5.60
CA GLN A 234 9.94 -10.28 5.03
C GLN A 234 10.99 -11.07 4.25
N PHE A 235 11.48 -10.49 3.12
CA PHE A 235 12.47 -11.06 2.22
C PHE A 235 13.72 -10.18 2.15
#